data_62ad262fa0c64bbbc8683cc63edec354
#
_entry.id   62ad262fa0c64bbbc8683cc63edec354
#
_cell.length_a   1.000
_cell.length_b   1.000
_cell.length_c   1.000
_cell.angle_alpha   90.00
_cell.angle_beta   90.00
_cell.angle_gamma   90.00
#
_symmetry.space_group_name_H-M   'P 1'
#
loop_
_entity.id
_entity.type
_entity.pdbx_description
1 polymer ?
#
loop_
_entity_poly.entity_id
_entity_poly.type
_entity_poly.pdbx_seq_one_letter_code
_entity_poly.pdbx_strand_id
1 'polypeptide(L)'
;AAPAARAHVEMWMDWQATELNNAWVYAYMGLVRHSAAHTDPQAIEASIQLWNQRMTLLDGVLDCTGAFVCGPRFTLADIVLGLSTHRWYSTPFPKPELPAVARFYQTLCERPGFVLYGNNGAP
;
A
#
# COMPACT_ATOMS: atom_id res chain seq x y z
N ALA A 1 13.62 -10.94 -18.10
CA ALA A 1 12.27 -10.41 -18.32
C ALA A 1 12.27 -9.48 -19.52
N ALA A 2 11.14 -9.41 -20.24
CA ALA A 2 11.01 -8.48 -21.34
C ALA A 2 11.10 -7.04 -20.85
N PRO A 3 11.69 -6.11 -21.65
CA PRO A 3 11.80 -4.71 -21.23
C PRO A 3 10.47 -4.07 -20.86
N ALA A 4 9.39 -4.40 -21.58
CA ALA A 4 8.06 -3.86 -21.29
C ALA A 4 7.54 -4.36 -19.92
N ALA A 5 7.80 -5.62 -19.58
CA ALA A 5 7.41 -6.16 -18.29
C ALA A 5 8.19 -5.52 -17.15
N ARG A 6 9.49 -5.28 -17.35
CA ARG A 6 10.32 -4.58 -16.37
C ARG A 6 9.84 -3.15 -16.15
N ALA A 7 9.54 -2.43 -17.23
CA ALA A 7 9.04 -1.06 -17.16
C ALA A 7 7.73 -0.99 -16.38
N HIS A 8 6.85 -1.99 -16.52
CA HIS A 8 5.59 -2.05 -15.81
C HIS A 8 5.82 -2.23 -14.29
N VAL A 9 6.74 -3.11 -13.93
CA VAL A 9 7.12 -3.30 -12.51
C VAL A 9 7.70 -2.02 -11.93
N GLU A 10 8.62 -1.39 -12.65
CA GLU A 10 9.25 -0.15 -12.19
C GLU A 10 8.25 0.99 -12.06
N MET A 11 7.28 1.08 -12.96
CA MET A 11 6.20 2.09 -12.88
C MET A 11 5.43 1.96 -11.57
N TRP A 12 5.07 0.75 -11.15
CA TRP A 12 4.33 0.55 -9.92
C TRP A 12 5.19 0.77 -8.69
N MET A 13 6.48 0.45 -8.75
CA MET A 13 7.41 0.77 -7.67
C MET A 13 7.57 2.28 -7.52
N ASP A 14 7.66 3.01 -8.64
CA ASP A 14 7.74 4.47 -8.61
C ASP A 14 6.43 5.08 -8.08
N TRP A 15 5.29 4.55 -8.47
CA TRP A 15 3.99 5.01 -7.97
C TRP A 15 3.91 4.86 -6.45
N GLN A 16 4.37 3.74 -5.92
CA GLN A 16 4.41 3.52 -4.48
C GLN A 16 5.37 4.52 -3.80
N ALA A 17 6.53 4.75 -4.37
CA ALA A 17 7.53 5.61 -3.77
C ALA A 17 7.15 7.10 -3.82
N THR A 18 6.30 7.51 -4.73
CA THR A 18 5.91 8.91 -4.91
C THR A 18 4.45 9.14 -4.52
N GLU A 19 3.51 8.71 -5.35
CA GLU A 19 2.08 9.00 -5.16
C GLU A 19 1.54 8.42 -3.86
N LEU A 20 1.83 7.15 -3.60
CA LEU A 20 1.31 6.49 -2.41
C LEU A 20 2.02 7.00 -1.15
N ASN A 21 3.34 7.07 -1.16
CA ASN A 21 4.10 7.53 0.01
C ASN A 21 3.74 8.97 0.37
N ASN A 22 3.63 9.86 -0.60
CA ASN A 22 3.25 11.25 -0.34
C ASN A 22 1.85 11.35 0.28
N ALA A 23 0.97 10.41 -0.03
CA ALA A 23 -0.36 10.41 0.52
C ALA A 23 -0.40 10.06 2.01
N TRP A 24 0.42 9.07 2.45
CA TRP A 24 0.27 8.51 3.80
C TRP A 24 1.19 9.10 4.87
N VAL A 25 2.27 9.77 4.47
CA VAL A 25 3.33 10.15 5.42
C VAL A 25 2.79 10.98 6.57
N TYR A 26 2.00 12.02 6.30
CA TYR A 26 1.53 12.90 7.35
C TYR A 26 0.64 12.15 8.37
N ALA A 27 -0.34 11.39 7.88
CA ALA A 27 -1.24 10.63 8.77
C ALA A 27 -0.47 9.60 9.60
N TYR A 28 0.45 8.88 8.97
CA TYR A 28 1.25 7.88 9.67
C TYR A 28 2.12 8.50 10.75
N MET A 29 2.81 9.59 10.43
CA MET A 29 3.67 10.28 11.39
C MET A 29 2.87 10.82 12.57
N GLY A 30 1.66 11.32 12.33
CA GLY A 30 0.80 11.83 13.40
C GLY A 30 0.16 10.73 14.23
N LEU A 31 -0.39 9.69 13.58
CA LEU A 31 -1.20 8.67 14.25
C LEU A 31 -0.39 7.52 14.84
N VAL A 32 0.72 7.15 14.23
CA VAL A 32 1.54 6.02 14.65
C VAL A 32 2.80 6.48 15.39
N ARG A 33 3.52 7.42 14.81
CA ARG A 33 4.79 7.91 15.39
C ARG A 33 4.60 9.04 16.40
N HIS A 34 3.39 9.59 16.48
CA HIS A 34 3.07 10.70 17.40
C HIS A 34 4.04 11.88 17.26
N SER A 35 4.41 12.20 16.03
CA SER A 35 5.36 13.28 15.73
C SER A 35 4.76 14.64 16.09
N ALA A 36 5.52 15.46 16.79
CA ALA A 36 5.10 16.82 17.14
C ALA A 36 4.92 17.72 15.92
N ALA A 37 5.57 17.39 14.81
CA ALA A 37 5.44 18.14 13.56
C ALA A 37 4.21 17.76 12.74
N HIS A 38 3.45 16.74 13.15
CA HIS A 38 2.33 16.17 12.37
C HIS A 38 1.07 16.07 13.23
N THR A 39 0.72 17.16 13.91
CA THR A 39 -0.41 17.15 14.87
C THR A 39 -1.64 17.91 14.38
N ASP A 40 -1.58 18.55 13.21
CA ASP A 40 -2.72 19.29 12.67
C ASP A 40 -3.85 18.32 12.28
N PRO A 41 -5.02 18.35 12.96
CA PRO A 41 -6.12 17.44 12.64
C PRO A 41 -6.62 17.54 11.21
N GLN A 42 -6.62 18.72 10.63
CA GLN A 42 -7.07 18.90 9.24
C GLN A 42 -6.08 18.27 8.26
N ALA A 43 -4.79 18.39 8.52
CA ALA A 43 -3.76 17.79 7.68
C ALA A 43 -3.77 16.26 7.82
N ILE A 44 -4.01 15.73 9.02
CA ILE A 44 -4.15 14.30 9.23
C ILE A 44 -5.35 13.79 8.43
N GLU A 45 -6.49 14.46 8.51
CA GLU A 45 -7.70 14.05 7.78
C GLU A 45 -7.49 14.08 6.26
N ALA A 46 -6.85 15.14 5.75
CA ALA A 46 -6.54 15.25 4.33
C ALA A 46 -5.62 14.12 3.87
N SER A 47 -4.63 13.77 4.68
CA SER A 47 -3.71 12.66 4.41
C SER A 47 -4.45 11.32 4.39
N ILE A 48 -5.36 11.08 5.34
CA ILE A 48 -6.18 9.87 5.39
C ILE A 48 -7.03 9.74 4.12
N GLN A 49 -7.69 10.82 3.73
CA GLN A 49 -8.56 10.80 2.54
C GLN A 49 -7.74 10.51 1.28
N LEU A 50 -6.59 11.15 1.13
CA LEU A 50 -5.74 10.93 -0.02
C LEU A 50 -5.19 9.49 -0.03
N TRP A 51 -4.79 8.98 1.13
CA TRP A 51 -4.32 7.61 1.27
C TRP A 51 -5.39 6.61 0.85
N ASN A 52 -6.62 6.81 1.35
CA ASN A 52 -7.75 5.95 0.99
C ASN A 52 -8.05 6.02 -0.51
N GLN A 53 -7.92 7.19 -1.14
CA GLN A 53 -8.09 7.34 -2.59
C GLN A 53 -7.03 6.54 -3.36
N ARG A 54 -5.78 6.60 -2.93
CA ARG A 54 -4.70 5.85 -3.58
C ARG A 54 -4.90 4.35 -3.43
N MET A 55 -5.34 3.90 -2.26
CA MET A 55 -5.65 2.48 -2.03
C MET A 55 -6.85 2.03 -2.86
N THR A 56 -7.84 2.89 -3.03
CA THR A 56 -9.00 2.59 -3.89
C THR A 56 -8.57 2.44 -5.35
N LEU A 57 -7.63 3.26 -5.82
CA LEU A 57 -7.07 3.12 -7.14
C LEU A 57 -6.35 1.78 -7.29
N LEU A 58 -5.56 1.41 -6.30
CA LEU A 58 -4.87 0.12 -6.28
C LEU A 58 -5.87 -1.04 -6.33
N ASP A 59 -6.96 -0.93 -5.57
CA ASP A 59 -8.02 -1.94 -5.57
C ASP A 59 -8.59 -2.16 -6.97
N GLY A 60 -8.85 -1.08 -7.70
CA GLY A 60 -9.33 -1.16 -9.07
C GLY A 60 -8.37 -1.88 -10.01
N VAL A 61 -7.08 -1.60 -9.87
CA VAL A 61 -6.05 -2.27 -10.66
C VAL A 61 -5.99 -3.76 -10.34
N LEU A 62 -5.98 -4.11 -9.05
CA LEU A 62 -5.93 -5.50 -8.60
C LEU A 62 -7.19 -6.28 -9.01
N ASP A 63 -8.34 -5.62 -9.02
CA ASP A 63 -9.58 -6.23 -9.49
C ASP A 63 -9.48 -6.55 -10.99
N CYS A 64 -8.90 -5.65 -11.79
CA CYS A 64 -8.72 -5.87 -13.20
C CYS A 64 -7.71 -6.97 -13.52
N THR A 65 -6.61 -7.04 -12.79
CA THR A 65 -5.58 -8.06 -13.02
C THR A 65 -5.98 -9.42 -12.46
N GLY A 66 -6.78 -9.43 -11.42
CA GLY A 66 -7.28 -10.64 -10.78
C GLY A 66 -6.31 -11.30 -9.81
N ALA A 67 -5.07 -10.85 -9.70
CA ALA A 67 -4.06 -11.47 -8.84
C ALA A 67 -3.08 -10.44 -8.24
N PHE A 68 -2.08 -10.03 -9.01
CA PHE A 68 -1.02 -9.12 -8.58
C PHE A 68 -1.07 -7.82 -9.38
N VAL A 69 -0.31 -6.83 -8.96
CA VAL A 69 -0.43 -5.49 -9.55
C VAL A 69 -0.06 -5.45 -11.04
N CYS A 70 0.88 -6.27 -11.48
CA CYS A 70 1.31 -6.34 -12.87
C CYS A 70 0.64 -7.47 -13.66
N GLY A 71 -0.26 -8.24 -13.05
CA GLY A 71 -0.95 -9.34 -13.69
C GLY A 71 -0.94 -10.63 -12.89
N PRO A 72 -0.86 -11.81 -13.55
CA PRO A 72 -0.96 -13.09 -12.84
C PRO A 72 0.32 -13.49 -12.09
N ARG A 73 1.44 -12.81 -12.32
CA ARG A 73 2.71 -13.17 -11.72
C ARG A 73 3.09 -12.23 -10.59
N PHE A 74 3.62 -12.82 -9.52
CA PHE A 74 4.20 -12.08 -8.41
C PHE A 74 5.49 -11.38 -8.87
N THR A 75 5.63 -10.10 -8.54
CA THR A 75 6.80 -9.29 -8.90
C THR A 75 7.29 -8.50 -7.69
N LEU A 76 8.44 -7.85 -7.84
CA LEU A 76 8.99 -6.98 -6.80
C LEU A 76 8.03 -5.84 -6.44
N ALA A 77 7.24 -5.36 -7.39
CA ALA A 77 6.23 -4.33 -7.13
C ALA A 77 5.22 -4.78 -6.09
N ASP A 78 4.86 -6.07 -6.07
CA ASP A 78 3.92 -6.61 -5.08
C ASP A 78 4.50 -6.60 -3.68
N ILE A 79 5.81 -6.75 -3.53
CA ILE A 79 6.46 -6.68 -2.23
C ILE A 79 6.32 -5.26 -1.66
N VAL A 80 6.69 -4.24 -2.43
CA VAL A 80 6.65 -2.86 -1.93
C VAL A 80 5.21 -2.39 -1.70
N LEU A 81 4.27 -2.77 -2.56
CA LEU A 81 2.86 -2.44 -2.38
C LEU A 81 2.24 -3.21 -1.23
N GLY A 82 2.68 -4.45 -1.01
CA GLY A 82 2.24 -5.25 0.13
C GLY A 82 2.68 -4.66 1.46
N LEU A 83 3.91 -4.18 1.54
CA LEU A 83 4.41 -3.50 2.74
C LEU A 83 3.62 -2.23 3.01
N SER A 84 3.31 -1.45 1.97
CA SER A 84 2.47 -0.26 2.10
C SER A 84 1.05 -0.61 2.53
N THR A 85 0.50 -1.71 2.02
CA THR A 85 -0.83 -2.18 2.41
C THR A 85 -0.85 -2.60 3.89
N HIS A 86 0.19 -3.28 4.35
CA HIS A 86 0.33 -3.62 5.77
C HIS A 86 0.32 -2.36 6.63
N ARG A 87 1.08 -1.34 6.23
CA ARG A 87 1.11 -0.05 6.95
C ARG A 87 -0.27 0.58 6.99
N TRP A 88 -1.01 0.53 5.88
CA TRP A 88 -2.37 1.08 5.81
C TRP A 88 -3.30 0.38 6.79
N TYR A 89 -3.30 -0.96 6.82
CA TYR A 89 -4.12 -1.71 7.77
C TYR A 89 -3.73 -1.47 9.22
N SER A 90 -2.45 -1.23 9.48
CA SER A 90 -1.93 -1.06 10.85
C SER A 90 -2.12 0.35 11.38
N THR A 91 -2.43 1.32 10.55
CA THR A 91 -2.63 2.71 10.99
C THR A 91 -4.06 2.91 11.44
N PRO A 92 -4.30 3.49 12.64
CA PRO A 92 -5.65 3.53 13.23
C PRO A 92 -6.50 4.65 12.65
N PHE A 93 -7.33 4.32 11.67
CA PHE A 93 -8.38 5.20 11.13
C PHE A 93 -9.40 4.34 10.36
N PRO A 94 -10.64 4.84 10.16
CA PRO A 94 -11.64 4.11 9.38
C PRO A 94 -11.21 3.98 7.91
N LYS A 95 -11.41 2.79 7.35
CA LYS A 95 -10.99 2.48 5.99
C LYS A 95 -12.17 2.00 5.15
N PRO A 96 -12.18 2.34 3.84
CA PRO A 96 -13.17 1.75 2.94
C PRO A 96 -12.91 0.25 2.78
N GLU A 97 -13.97 -0.50 2.44
CA GLU A 97 -13.82 -1.89 2.07
C GLU A 97 -13.27 -1.98 0.66
N LEU A 98 -12.09 -2.60 0.52
CA LEU A 98 -11.41 -2.78 -0.75
C LEU A 98 -11.14 -4.28 -0.94
N PRO A 99 -12.10 -5.02 -1.53
CA PRO A 99 -12.00 -6.48 -1.57
C PRO A 99 -10.82 -7.01 -2.37
N ALA A 100 -10.43 -6.34 -3.44
CA ALA A 100 -9.27 -6.77 -4.22
C ALA A 100 -7.96 -6.55 -3.47
N VAL A 101 -7.84 -5.44 -2.73
CA VAL A 101 -6.70 -5.17 -1.85
C VAL A 101 -6.65 -6.21 -0.74
N ALA A 102 -7.80 -6.52 -0.13
CA ALA A 102 -7.86 -7.52 0.95
C ALA A 102 -7.40 -8.89 0.46
N ARG A 103 -7.85 -9.32 -0.72
CA ARG A 103 -7.44 -10.58 -1.33
C ARG A 103 -5.95 -10.58 -1.66
N PHE A 104 -5.45 -9.50 -2.21
CA PHE A 104 -4.03 -9.31 -2.52
C PHE A 104 -3.18 -9.44 -1.25
N TYR A 105 -3.55 -8.72 -0.20
CA TYR A 105 -2.82 -8.76 1.07
C TYR A 105 -2.84 -10.15 1.69
N GLN A 106 -3.99 -10.82 1.68
CA GLN A 106 -4.10 -12.18 2.20
C GLN A 106 -3.20 -13.15 1.42
N THR A 107 -3.17 -13.04 0.09
CA THR A 107 -2.31 -13.86 -0.76
C THR A 107 -0.83 -13.65 -0.40
N LEU A 108 -0.43 -12.39 -0.19
CA LEU A 108 0.95 -12.09 0.20
C LEU A 108 1.29 -12.63 1.58
N CYS A 109 0.36 -12.57 2.53
CA CYS A 109 0.59 -13.10 3.88
C CYS A 109 0.82 -14.61 3.91
N GLU A 110 0.40 -15.33 2.87
CA GLU A 110 0.65 -16.76 2.74
C GLU A 110 2.08 -17.07 2.26
N ARG A 111 2.82 -16.05 1.81
CA ARG A 111 4.20 -16.20 1.37
C ARG A 111 5.13 -16.07 2.57
N PRO A 112 6.01 -17.08 2.85
CA PRO A 112 6.86 -17.04 4.05
C PRO A 112 7.73 -15.80 4.17
N GLY A 113 8.29 -15.32 3.06
CA GLY A 113 9.13 -14.12 3.08
C GLY A 113 8.37 -12.88 3.45
N PHE A 114 7.14 -12.75 2.98
CA PHE A 114 6.31 -11.58 3.30
C PHE A 114 5.90 -11.58 4.78
N VAL A 115 5.51 -12.73 5.30
CA VAL A 115 5.16 -12.84 6.73
C VAL A 115 6.32 -12.41 7.60
N LEU A 116 7.54 -12.80 7.24
CA LEU A 116 8.73 -12.50 8.02
C LEU A 116 9.12 -11.02 7.94
N TYR A 117 9.02 -10.40 6.77
CA TYR A 117 9.54 -9.05 6.55
C TYR A 117 8.45 -7.99 6.42
N GLY A 118 7.24 -8.36 6.08
CA GLY A 118 6.14 -7.43 5.83
C GLY A 118 5.12 -7.39 6.95
N ASN A 119 4.62 -8.54 7.36
CA ASN A 119 3.55 -8.66 8.37
C ASN A 119 4.13 -9.18 9.67
N ASN A 120 4.96 -8.36 10.32
CA ASN A 120 5.67 -8.74 11.54
C ASN A 120 5.07 -8.13 12.81
N GLY A 121 3.86 -7.55 12.73
CA GLY A 121 3.19 -6.93 13.86
C GLY A 121 3.56 -5.48 14.10
N ALA A 122 4.49 -4.90 13.33
CA ALA A 122 4.87 -3.48 13.42
C ALA A 122 4.37 -2.72 12.21
N PRO A 123 3.79 -1.51 12.40
CA PRO A 123 3.40 -0.65 11.29
C PRO A 123 4.56 -0.16 10.47
#